data_9303741ba53c7776c182794f38a42bae
#
_entry.id   9303741ba53c7776c182794f38a42bae
#
_cell.length_a   1.000
_cell.length_b   1.000
_cell.length_c   1.000
_cell.angle_alpha   90.00
_cell.angle_beta   90.00
_cell.angle_gamma   90.00
#
_symmetry.space_group_name_H-M   'P 1'
#
loop_
_entity.id
_entity.type
_entity.pdbx_description
1 polymer ?
#
loop_
_entity_poly.entity_id
_entity_poly.type
_entity_poly.pdbx_seq_one_letter_code
_entity_poly.pdbx_strand_id
1 'polypeptide(L)'
;MREKAIKIKRKRCASDWFLDIFKVVFLVLVTVICVYPFWNIFVVSINDATDALRGGLYFLPRKLSLASYKDILGRATFLHGILITVLRTAIGTPLAVLVTTALAYVLSRKELLFRKQLNLFFIFTMYFGGGMVPYYMVLKSLGMLNNFIVFIFPNLVSVYNMILVKNYIEGMPAEIFESAKIDGANDLTVFFKMVIPLSKPIITTIALFVAITHWNSWFDAYLFTNAQSLKTMQSILVEILNQYQTASANQAANQASQTITPDSIRMAATMIATIPIIMVYPFIQKYFVKGIMLGSVKS
;
A
#
# COMPACT_ATOMS: atom_id res chain seq x y z
N MET A 1 -4.39 -44.51 10.16
CA MET A 1 -3.08 -44.95 9.67
C MET A 1 -2.36 -43.72 9.11
N ARG A 2 -1.23 -43.30 9.72
CA ARG A 2 -0.42 -42.15 9.22
C ARG A 2 0.50 -42.69 8.14
N GLU A 3 0.25 -42.32 6.89
CA GLU A 3 1.21 -42.52 5.80
C GLU A 3 2.50 -41.74 6.10
N LYS A 4 3.57 -42.50 6.38
CA LYS A 4 4.94 -41.96 6.43
C LYS A 4 5.35 -41.62 5.01
N ALA A 5 5.29 -40.33 4.64
CA ALA A 5 5.88 -39.84 3.40
C ALA A 5 7.38 -40.21 3.39
N ILE A 6 7.76 -41.12 2.54
CA ILE A 6 9.15 -41.53 2.32
C ILE A 6 9.88 -40.34 1.69
N LYS A 7 10.67 -39.60 2.48
CA LYS A 7 11.59 -38.58 1.99
C LYS A 7 12.72 -39.30 1.23
N ILE A 8 12.56 -39.50 -0.05
CA ILE A 8 13.63 -39.93 -0.94
C ILE A 8 14.70 -38.80 -0.93
N LYS A 9 15.80 -39.03 -0.22
CA LYS A 9 17.00 -38.19 -0.29
C LYS A 9 17.61 -38.35 -1.68
N ARG A 10 17.20 -37.49 -2.65
CA ARG A 10 17.87 -37.35 -3.93
C ARG A 10 19.34 -36.97 -3.66
N LYS A 11 20.30 -37.77 -4.14
CA LYS A 11 21.72 -37.39 -4.13
C LYS A 11 21.85 -36.10 -4.92
N ARG A 12 22.29 -35.01 -4.28
CA ARG A 12 22.52 -33.72 -4.93
C ARG A 12 23.64 -33.87 -5.93
N CYS A 13 23.37 -33.60 -7.19
CA CYS A 13 24.36 -33.57 -8.25
C CYS A 13 25.16 -32.24 -8.21
N ALA A 14 26.36 -32.19 -8.73
CA ALA A 14 27.15 -30.96 -8.81
C ALA A 14 26.38 -29.81 -9.51
N SER A 15 25.52 -30.16 -10.45
CA SER A 15 24.60 -29.21 -11.13
C SER A 15 23.59 -28.60 -10.17
N ASP A 16 23.05 -29.36 -9.20
CA ASP A 16 22.09 -28.83 -8.23
C ASP A 16 22.78 -27.82 -7.30
N TRP A 17 24.05 -28.06 -6.94
CA TRP A 17 24.83 -27.16 -6.10
C TRP A 17 25.18 -25.86 -6.82
N PHE A 18 25.53 -25.93 -8.10
CA PHE A 18 25.75 -24.75 -8.94
C PHE A 18 24.48 -23.89 -9.05
N LEU A 19 23.30 -24.50 -9.31
CA LEU A 19 22.02 -23.83 -9.36
C LEU A 19 21.64 -23.18 -8.03
N ASP A 20 21.91 -23.83 -6.91
CA ASP A 20 21.61 -23.28 -5.58
C ASP A 20 22.51 -22.08 -5.27
N ILE A 21 23.81 -22.14 -5.59
CA ILE A 21 24.72 -20.99 -5.46
C ILE A 21 24.27 -19.85 -6.37
N PHE A 22 23.98 -20.13 -7.64
CA PHE A 22 23.51 -19.11 -8.57
C PHE A 22 22.25 -18.40 -8.06
N LYS A 23 21.26 -19.16 -7.57
CA LYS A 23 20.05 -18.59 -6.95
C LYS A 23 20.38 -17.68 -5.76
N VAL A 24 21.24 -18.15 -4.86
CA VAL A 24 21.61 -17.36 -3.66
C VAL A 24 22.34 -16.08 -4.08
N VAL A 25 23.33 -16.16 -4.96
CA VAL A 25 24.08 -14.99 -5.44
C VAL A 25 23.14 -14.01 -6.15
N PHE A 26 22.28 -14.51 -7.03
CA PHE A 26 21.29 -13.68 -7.72
C PHE A 26 20.35 -12.98 -6.76
N LEU A 27 19.78 -13.71 -5.78
CA LEU A 27 18.89 -13.14 -4.78
C LEU A 27 19.58 -12.10 -3.89
N VAL A 28 20.83 -12.37 -3.49
CA VAL A 28 21.64 -11.40 -2.71
C VAL A 28 21.88 -10.14 -3.53
N LEU A 29 22.27 -10.27 -4.80
CA LEU A 29 22.49 -9.13 -5.69
C LEU A 29 21.23 -8.28 -5.86
N VAL A 30 20.08 -8.92 -6.14
CA VAL A 30 18.80 -8.24 -6.25
C VAL A 30 18.45 -7.55 -4.93
N THR A 31 18.66 -8.21 -3.79
CA THR A 31 18.40 -7.62 -2.46
C THR A 31 19.27 -6.39 -2.22
N VAL A 32 20.56 -6.45 -2.52
CA VAL A 32 21.46 -5.31 -2.37
C VAL A 32 21.02 -4.15 -3.26
N ILE A 33 20.73 -4.39 -4.53
CA ILE A 33 20.26 -3.35 -5.47
C ILE A 33 18.96 -2.70 -4.98
N CYS A 34 18.03 -3.48 -4.44
CA CYS A 34 16.74 -2.95 -3.95
C CYS A 34 16.88 -2.22 -2.61
N VAL A 35 17.70 -2.70 -1.68
CA VAL A 35 17.82 -2.15 -0.32
C VAL A 35 18.78 -0.95 -0.28
N TYR A 36 19.83 -0.96 -1.11
CA TYR A 36 20.87 0.08 -1.08
C TYR A 36 20.34 1.52 -1.25
N PRO A 37 19.41 1.83 -2.17
CA PRO A 37 18.85 3.19 -2.27
C PRO A 37 18.19 3.66 -0.97
N PHE A 38 17.44 2.79 -0.30
CA PHE A 38 16.81 3.12 1.00
C PHE A 38 17.85 3.29 2.10
N TRP A 39 18.86 2.45 2.10
CA TRP A 39 19.99 2.59 3.03
C TRP A 39 20.72 3.92 2.83
N ASN A 40 20.99 4.30 1.59
CA ASN A 40 21.64 5.57 1.28
C ASN A 40 20.78 6.78 1.71
N ILE A 41 19.48 6.76 1.43
CA ILE A 41 18.52 7.78 1.90
C ILE A 41 18.57 7.88 3.43
N PHE A 42 18.58 6.74 4.13
CA PHE A 42 18.68 6.71 5.59
C PHE A 42 20.00 7.34 6.07
N VAL A 43 21.14 6.94 5.52
CA VAL A 43 22.46 7.47 5.87
C VAL A 43 22.53 8.99 5.67
N VAL A 44 22.06 9.48 4.52
CA VAL A 44 22.03 10.91 4.22
C VAL A 44 21.07 11.66 5.14
N SER A 45 19.92 11.06 5.49
CA SER A 45 18.91 11.70 6.35
C SER A 45 19.38 11.96 7.78
N ILE A 46 20.32 11.15 8.29
CA ILE A 46 20.89 11.29 9.63
C ILE A 46 22.29 11.95 9.62
N ASN A 47 22.76 12.37 8.46
CA ASN A 47 24.03 13.11 8.35
C ASN A 47 23.81 14.62 8.43
N ASP A 48 24.84 15.35 8.86
CA ASP A 48 24.84 16.80 8.81
C ASP A 48 24.63 17.28 7.37
N ALA A 49 23.72 18.25 7.20
CA ALA A 49 23.30 18.69 5.88
C ALA A 49 24.42 19.35 5.08
N THR A 50 25.30 20.14 5.76
CA THR A 50 26.41 20.79 5.10
C THR A 50 27.52 19.81 4.71
N ASP A 51 27.72 18.76 5.51
CA ASP A 51 28.65 17.68 5.18
C ASP A 51 28.09 16.79 4.03
N ALA A 52 26.79 16.59 3.98
CA ALA A 52 26.15 15.84 2.90
C ALA A 52 26.35 16.48 1.52
N LEU A 53 26.41 17.81 1.43
CA LEU A 53 26.69 18.55 0.17
C LEU A 53 28.06 18.21 -0.44
N ARG A 54 29.01 17.73 0.37
CA ARG A 54 30.36 17.32 -0.12
C ARG A 54 30.28 16.03 -0.95
N GLY A 55 29.16 15.32 -0.94
CA GLY A 55 28.98 14.04 -1.62
C GLY A 55 29.77 12.90 -0.93
N GLY A 56 29.78 11.71 -1.58
CA GLY A 56 30.55 10.56 -1.12
C GLY A 56 30.04 9.88 0.16
N LEU A 57 28.76 10.05 0.49
CA LEU A 57 28.09 9.31 1.56
C LEU A 57 27.45 8.04 1.00
N TYR A 58 28.10 6.90 1.23
CA TYR A 58 27.63 5.63 0.65
C TYR A 58 27.08 4.66 1.69
N PHE A 59 27.81 4.38 2.77
CA PHE A 59 27.46 3.33 3.72
C PHE A 59 27.22 3.83 5.14
N LEU A 60 27.95 4.86 5.60
CA LEU A 60 27.88 5.37 6.97
C LEU A 60 27.84 6.90 6.97
N PRO A 61 27.12 7.51 7.93
CA PRO A 61 27.15 8.96 8.12
C PRO A 61 28.54 9.39 8.63
N ARG A 62 29.05 10.51 8.14
CA ARG A 62 30.32 11.10 8.62
C ARG A 62 30.13 11.96 9.86
N LYS A 63 28.98 12.67 9.89
CA LYS A 63 28.65 13.57 11.00
C LYS A 63 27.17 13.43 11.32
N LEU A 64 26.86 12.78 12.42
CA LEU A 64 25.48 12.54 12.85
C LEU A 64 24.76 13.85 13.19
N SER A 65 23.59 14.07 12.59
CA SER A 65 22.71 15.19 12.87
C SER A 65 21.26 14.77 12.67
N LEU A 66 20.40 15.11 13.61
CA LEU A 66 18.95 14.93 13.52
C LEU A 66 18.22 16.25 13.28
N ALA A 67 18.93 17.29 12.83
CA ALA A 67 18.38 18.63 12.64
C ALA A 67 17.21 18.61 11.63
N SER A 68 17.32 17.89 10.52
CA SER A 68 16.27 17.76 9.51
C SER A 68 15.02 17.08 10.06
N TYR A 69 15.18 16.06 10.90
CA TYR A 69 14.04 15.41 11.57
C TYR A 69 13.36 16.34 12.57
N LYS A 70 14.13 17.09 13.36
CA LYS A 70 13.60 18.07 14.33
C LYS A 70 12.83 19.18 13.63
N ASP A 71 13.34 19.69 12.50
CA ASP A 71 12.66 20.71 11.72
C ASP A 71 11.32 20.18 11.15
N ILE A 72 11.31 19.03 10.51
CA ILE A 72 10.10 18.47 9.92
C ILE A 72 9.06 18.13 11.00
N LEU A 73 9.46 17.43 12.05
CA LEU A 73 8.56 17.01 13.13
C LEU A 73 8.16 18.18 14.05
N GLY A 74 8.92 19.28 14.04
CA GLY A 74 8.57 20.52 14.72
C GLY A 74 7.47 21.32 14.00
N ARG A 75 7.19 21.03 12.74
CA ARG A 75 6.15 21.74 11.97
C ARG A 75 4.77 21.18 12.32
N ALA A 76 3.93 21.98 12.98
CA ALA A 76 2.56 21.58 13.35
C ALA A 76 1.74 21.10 12.14
N THR A 77 1.93 21.71 10.97
CA THR A 77 1.27 21.30 9.73
C THR A 77 1.62 19.89 9.31
N PHE A 78 2.90 19.47 9.49
CA PHE A 78 3.35 18.13 9.15
C PHE A 78 2.78 17.06 10.11
N LEU A 79 2.77 17.34 11.40
CA LEU A 79 2.17 16.46 12.41
C LEU A 79 0.66 16.28 12.16
N HIS A 80 -0.02 17.37 11.80
CA HIS A 80 -1.42 17.30 11.42
C HIS A 80 -1.62 16.46 10.15
N GLY A 81 -0.75 16.60 9.16
CA GLY A 81 -0.77 15.77 7.94
C GLY A 81 -0.57 14.29 8.23
N ILE A 82 0.30 13.93 9.19
CA ILE A 82 0.42 12.54 9.67
C ILE A 82 -0.90 12.06 10.26
N LEU A 83 -1.55 12.86 11.11
CA LEU A 83 -2.84 12.52 11.72
C LEU A 83 -3.91 12.26 10.64
N ILE A 84 -4.05 13.15 9.65
CA ILE A 84 -5.00 12.96 8.53
C ILE A 84 -4.69 11.68 7.74
N THR A 85 -3.40 11.40 7.48
CA THR A 85 -2.98 10.17 6.78
C THR A 85 -3.32 8.91 7.60
N VAL A 86 -3.10 8.94 8.90
CA VAL A 86 -3.47 7.84 9.80
C VAL A 86 -4.99 7.65 9.84
N LEU A 87 -5.76 8.73 10.02
CA LEU A 87 -7.22 8.67 10.08
C LEU A 87 -7.82 8.13 8.77
N ARG A 88 -7.37 8.64 7.61
CA ARG A 88 -7.87 8.14 6.31
C ARG A 88 -7.54 6.68 6.09
N THR A 89 -6.35 6.24 6.52
CA THR A 89 -5.93 4.83 6.40
C THR A 89 -6.72 3.94 7.38
N ALA A 90 -6.86 4.37 8.64
CA ALA A 90 -7.55 3.60 9.68
C ALA A 90 -9.06 3.47 9.44
N ILE A 91 -9.70 4.49 8.84
CA ILE A 91 -11.13 4.47 8.53
C ILE A 91 -11.38 3.93 7.12
N GLY A 92 -10.60 4.40 6.14
CA GLY A 92 -10.79 4.04 4.72
C GLY A 92 -10.51 2.57 4.45
N THR A 93 -9.47 2.00 5.05
CA THR A 93 -9.11 0.60 4.80
C THR A 93 -10.19 -0.38 5.26
N PRO A 94 -10.70 -0.38 6.50
CA PRO A 94 -11.75 -1.32 6.90
C PRO A 94 -13.04 -1.15 6.10
N LEU A 95 -13.45 0.08 5.81
CA LEU A 95 -14.65 0.36 5.02
C LEU A 95 -14.51 -0.15 3.59
N ALA A 96 -13.40 0.16 2.91
CA ALA A 96 -13.16 -0.30 1.55
C ALA A 96 -13.06 -1.83 1.47
N VAL A 97 -12.40 -2.47 2.44
CA VAL A 97 -12.29 -3.93 2.52
C VAL A 97 -13.68 -4.57 2.72
N LEU A 98 -14.49 -4.02 3.63
CA LEU A 98 -15.84 -4.52 3.90
C LEU A 98 -16.73 -4.41 2.66
N VAL A 99 -16.79 -3.21 2.05
CA VAL A 99 -17.64 -2.96 0.86
C VAL A 99 -17.17 -3.79 -0.33
N THR A 100 -15.86 -3.82 -0.59
CA THR A 100 -15.28 -4.61 -1.68
C THR A 100 -15.54 -6.11 -1.49
N THR A 101 -15.40 -6.64 -0.26
CA THR A 101 -15.65 -8.05 0.05
C THR A 101 -17.13 -8.39 -0.06
N ALA A 102 -18.03 -7.51 0.41
CA ALA A 102 -19.46 -7.71 0.28
C ALA A 102 -19.90 -7.74 -1.20
N LEU A 103 -19.39 -6.80 -2.01
CA LEU A 103 -19.64 -6.78 -3.45
C LEU A 103 -19.11 -8.04 -4.15
N ALA A 104 -17.88 -8.47 -3.79
CA ALA A 104 -17.29 -9.70 -4.30
C ALA A 104 -18.14 -10.94 -3.96
N TYR A 105 -18.64 -11.01 -2.73
CA TYR A 105 -19.54 -12.08 -2.30
C TYR A 105 -20.82 -12.11 -3.12
N VAL A 106 -21.50 -10.99 -3.29
CA VAL A 106 -22.72 -10.90 -4.11
C VAL A 106 -22.47 -11.36 -5.54
N LEU A 107 -21.39 -10.87 -6.17
CA LEU A 107 -21.03 -11.21 -7.55
C LEU A 107 -20.50 -12.65 -7.71
N SER A 108 -20.10 -13.32 -6.63
CA SER A 108 -19.71 -14.74 -6.66
C SER A 108 -20.92 -15.68 -6.71
N ARG A 109 -22.11 -15.23 -6.27
CA ARG A 109 -23.32 -16.07 -6.18
C ARG A 109 -23.81 -16.43 -7.57
N LYS A 110 -24.06 -17.73 -7.80
CA LYS A 110 -24.54 -18.26 -9.10
C LYS A 110 -26.00 -17.86 -9.39
N GLU A 111 -26.78 -17.66 -8.35
CA GLU A 111 -28.18 -17.30 -8.39
C GLU A 111 -28.47 -15.83 -8.71
N LEU A 112 -27.40 -14.99 -8.71
CA LEU A 112 -27.53 -13.55 -8.95
C LEU A 112 -28.03 -13.26 -10.37
N LEU A 113 -29.15 -12.55 -10.45
CA LEU A 113 -29.71 -12.07 -11.71
C LEU A 113 -28.73 -11.12 -12.41
N PHE A 114 -28.60 -11.25 -13.72
CA PHE A 114 -27.68 -10.44 -14.54
C PHE A 114 -26.19 -10.50 -14.11
N ARG A 115 -25.78 -11.58 -13.44
CA ARG A 115 -24.40 -11.78 -12.93
C ARG A 115 -23.33 -11.52 -14.00
N LYS A 116 -23.53 -12.01 -15.23
CA LYS A 116 -22.57 -11.80 -16.33
C LYS A 116 -22.46 -10.34 -16.72
N GLN A 117 -23.58 -9.64 -16.85
CA GLN A 117 -23.64 -8.23 -17.22
C GLN A 117 -23.01 -7.34 -16.12
N LEU A 118 -23.31 -7.61 -14.84
CA LEU A 118 -22.73 -6.90 -13.71
C LEU A 118 -21.21 -7.10 -13.65
N ASN A 119 -20.72 -8.34 -13.82
CA ASN A 119 -19.28 -8.58 -13.87
C ASN A 119 -18.61 -7.83 -15.03
N LEU A 120 -19.23 -7.85 -16.23
CA LEU A 120 -18.72 -7.13 -17.39
C LEU A 120 -18.71 -5.61 -17.13
N PHE A 121 -19.77 -5.08 -16.52
CA PHE A 121 -19.85 -3.66 -16.16
C PHE A 121 -18.71 -3.26 -15.22
N PHE A 122 -18.45 -4.00 -14.14
CA PHE A 122 -17.34 -3.70 -13.25
C PHE A 122 -15.97 -3.82 -13.94
N ILE A 123 -15.77 -4.87 -14.77
CA ILE A 123 -14.53 -5.01 -15.54
C ILE A 123 -14.35 -3.83 -16.51
N PHE A 124 -15.44 -3.40 -17.19
CA PHE A 124 -15.40 -2.24 -18.06
C PHE A 124 -14.95 -0.97 -17.31
N THR A 125 -15.51 -0.72 -16.11
CA THR A 125 -15.11 0.45 -15.29
C THR A 125 -13.65 0.40 -14.84
N MET A 126 -13.01 -0.77 -14.81
CA MET A 126 -11.59 -0.88 -14.49
C MET A 126 -10.69 -0.35 -15.61
N TYR A 127 -11.09 -0.54 -16.86
CA TYR A 127 -10.32 -0.14 -18.05
C TYR A 127 -10.74 1.20 -18.62
N PHE A 128 -11.99 1.60 -18.41
CA PHE A 128 -12.53 2.85 -18.92
C PHE A 128 -12.60 3.90 -17.81
N GLY A 129 -11.71 4.89 -17.88
CA GLY A 129 -11.74 6.06 -17.00
C GLY A 129 -12.28 7.28 -17.76
N GLY A 130 -13.24 7.97 -17.17
CA GLY A 130 -13.81 9.21 -17.76
C GLY A 130 -12.85 10.41 -17.79
N GLY A 131 -11.67 10.26 -17.22
CA GLY A 131 -10.69 11.35 -17.11
C GLY A 131 -10.84 12.19 -15.83
N MET A 132 -9.83 13.00 -15.55
CA MET A 132 -9.73 13.77 -14.30
C MET A 132 -10.80 14.86 -14.20
N VAL A 133 -11.10 15.58 -15.28
CA VAL A 133 -12.05 16.69 -15.25
C VAL A 133 -13.49 16.23 -14.98
N PRO A 134 -14.06 15.24 -15.69
CA PRO A 134 -15.36 14.69 -15.35
C PRO A 134 -15.43 14.14 -13.93
N TYR A 135 -14.38 13.47 -13.49
CA TYR A 135 -14.30 12.93 -12.12
C TYR A 135 -14.36 14.04 -11.06
N TYR A 136 -13.60 15.13 -11.26
CA TYR A 136 -13.66 16.33 -10.40
C TYR A 136 -15.06 16.93 -10.37
N MET A 137 -15.71 17.05 -11.54
CA MET A 137 -17.07 17.63 -11.64
C MET A 137 -18.10 16.79 -10.89
N VAL A 138 -18.02 15.45 -10.95
CA VAL A 138 -18.89 14.55 -10.19
C VAL A 138 -18.69 14.74 -8.69
N LEU A 139 -17.45 14.77 -8.20
CA LEU A 139 -17.18 14.99 -6.77
C LEU A 139 -17.67 16.36 -6.30
N LYS A 140 -17.53 17.38 -7.15
CA LYS A 140 -18.04 18.73 -6.90
C LYS A 140 -19.56 18.74 -6.80
N SER A 141 -20.27 18.10 -7.72
CA SER A 141 -21.74 18.04 -7.73
C SER A 141 -22.30 17.29 -6.52
N LEU A 142 -21.55 16.31 -6.00
CA LEU A 142 -21.88 15.57 -4.79
C LEU A 142 -21.48 16.29 -3.48
N GLY A 143 -20.92 17.51 -3.57
CA GLY A 143 -20.50 18.29 -2.39
C GLY A 143 -19.34 17.68 -1.61
N MET A 144 -18.53 16.81 -2.24
CA MET A 144 -17.45 16.10 -1.56
C MET A 144 -16.14 16.88 -1.54
N LEU A 145 -16.01 17.97 -2.32
CA LEU A 145 -14.78 18.77 -2.33
C LEU A 145 -14.56 19.44 -0.99
N ASN A 146 -13.28 19.55 -0.63
CA ASN A 146 -12.84 20.18 0.62
C ASN A 146 -13.46 19.54 1.88
N ASN A 147 -13.70 18.23 1.83
CA ASN A 147 -14.25 17.42 2.92
C ASN A 147 -13.45 16.11 3.05
N PHE A 148 -13.30 15.60 4.29
CA PHE A 148 -12.58 14.35 4.56
C PHE A 148 -13.18 13.13 3.83
N ILE A 149 -14.48 13.16 3.54
CA ILE A 149 -15.18 12.07 2.85
C ILE A 149 -14.62 11.80 1.44
N VAL A 150 -13.99 12.79 0.79
CA VAL A 150 -13.39 12.66 -0.55
C VAL A 150 -12.22 11.65 -0.55
N PHE A 151 -11.58 11.42 0.58
CA PHE A 151 -10.50 10.44 0.71
C PHE A 151 -11.02 9.00 0.83
N ILE A 152 -12.26 8.82 1.30
CA ILE A 152 -12.81 7.52 1.64
C ILE A 152 -13.81 7.05 0.61
N PHE A 153 -14.86 7.81 0.35
CA PHE A 153 -16.01 7.38 -0.44
C PHE A 153 -15.64 6.93 -1.88
N PRO A 154 -14.85 7.67 -2.65
CA PRO A 154 -14.47 7.26 -4.00
C PRO A 154 -13.59 6.00 -4.04
N ASN A 155 -12.91 5.70 -2.94
CA ASN A 155 -11.97 4.59 -2.81
C ASN A 155 -12.59 3.33 -2.14
N LEU A 156 -13.92 3.32 -1.88
CA LEU A 156 -14.59 2.20 -1.21
C LEU A 156 -14.56 0.91 -2.04
N VAL A 157 -14.57 1.02 -3.36
CA VAL A 157 -14.59 -0.14 -4.25
C VAL A 157 -13.37 -0.11 -5.16
N SER A 158 -12.52 -1.11 -5.03
CA SER A 158 -11.48 -1.43 -5.99
C SER A 158 -11.91 -2.65 -6.79
N VAL A 159 -12.19 -2.46 -8.08
CA VAL A 159 -12.64 -3.56 -8.96
C VAL A 159 -11.60 -4.68 -9.03
N TYR A 160 -10.31 -4.34 -9.07
CA TYR A 160 -9.23 -5.31 -9.04
C TYR A 160 -9.28 -6.18 -7.77
N ASN A 161 -9.37 -5.54 -6.59
CA ASN A 161 -9.46 -6.25 -5.31
C ASN A 161 -10.75 -7.07 -5.21
N MET A 162 -11.86 -6.55 -5.74
CA MET A 162 -13.14 -7.25 -5.81
C MET A 162 -13.02 -8.56 -6.62
N ILE A 163 -12.37 -8.52 -7.79
CA ILE A 163 -12.15 -9.71 -8.63
C ILE A 163 -11.28 -10.74 -7.88
N LEU A 164 -10.23 -10.30 -7.19
CA LEU A 164 -9.38 -11.20 -6.40
C LEU A 164 -10.18 -11.93 -5.32
N VAL A 165 -10.98 -11.19 -4.54
CA VAL A 165 -11.81 -11.77 -3.47
C VAL A 165 -12.91 -12.67 -4.07
N LYS A 166 -13.56 -12.23 -5.13
CA LYS A 166 -14.58 -13.02 -5.83
C LYS A 166 -14.04 -14.36 -6.29
N ASN A 167 -12.89 -14.38 -6.98
CA ASN A 167 -12.27 -15.62 -7.45
C ASN A 167 -11.86 -16.54 -6.28
N TYR A 168 -11.44 -15.96 -5.16
CA TYR A 168 -11.16 -16.72 -3.95
C TYR A 168 -12.41 -17.39 -3.38
N ILE A 169 -13.54 -16.65 -3.30
CA ILE A 169 -14.83 -17.18 -2.82
C ILE A 169 -15.37 -18.26 -3.77
N GLU A 170 -15.26 -18.06 -5.07
CA GLU A 170 -15.67 -19.05 -6.09
C GLU A 170 -14.84 -20.34 -6.06
N GLY A 171 -13.62 -20.26 -5.51
CA GLY A 171 -12.75 -21.42 -5.29
C GLY A 171 -13.09 -22.24 -4.03
N MET A 172 -14.01 -21.77 -3.19
CA MET A 172 -14.45 -22.52 -2.01
C MET A 172 -15.38 -23.67 -2.39
N PRO A 173 -15.36 -24.80 -1.64
CA PRO A 173 -16.30 -25.90 -1.85
C PRO A 173 -17.77 -25.41 -1.74
N ALA A 174 -18.61 -25.80 -2.68
CA ALA A 174 -20.03 -25.40 -2.71
C ALA A 174 -20.79 -25.93 -1.49
N GLU A 175 -20.39 -27.10 -1.00
CA GLU A 175 -21.01 -27.81 0.13
C GLU A 175 -21.06 -26.96 1.41
N ILE A 176 -20.07 -26.05 1.57
CA ILE A 176 -20.02 -25.11 2.71
C ILE A 176 -21.24 -24.16 2.68
N PHE A 177 -21.59 -23.67 1.49
CA PHE A 177 -22.72 -22.75 1.32
C PHE A 177 -24.06 -23.48 1.33
N GLU A 178 -24.11 -24.70 0.81
CA GLU A 178 -25.31 -25.54 0.79
C GLU A 178 -25.71 -25.99 2.20
N SER A 179 -24.74 -26.47 3.01
CA SER A 179 -25.00 -26.83 4.40
C SER A 179 -25.54 -25.65 5.22
N ALA A 180 -24.97 -24.45 5.04
CA ALA A 180 -25.46 -23.26 5.72
C ALA A 180 -26.88 -22.90 5.35
N LYS A 181 -27.27 -23.09 4.06
CA LYS A 181 -28.66 -22.88 3.62
C LYS A 181 -29.63 -23.89 4.23
N ILE A 182 -29.21 -25.16 4.34
CA ILE A 182 -29.99 -26.21 5.00
C ILE A 182 -30.23 -25.90 6.47
N ASP A 183 -29.22 -25.35 7.13
CA ASP A 183 -29.28 -24.86 8.54
C ASP A 183 -30.10 -23.57 8.69
N GLY A 184 -30.69 -23.04 7.62
CA GLY A 184 -31.53 -21.84 7.65
C GLY A 184 -30.75 -20.52 7.77
N ALA A 185 -29.43 -20.51 7.53
CA ALA A 185 -28.65 -19.29 7.58
C ALA A 185 -29.02 -18.32 6.43
N ASN A 186 -29.29 -17.07 6.78
CA ASN A 186 -29.49 -16.01 5.79
C ASN A 186 -28.14 -15.55 5.20
N ASP A 187 -28.18 -14.85 4.05
CA ASP A 187 -26.98 -14.40 3.35
C ASP A 187 -26.05 -13.52 4.19
N LEU A 188 -26.58 -12.69 5.09
CA LEU A 188 -25.76 -11.89 6.00
C LEU A 188 -25.02 -12.76 7.01
N THR A 189 -25.69 -13.78 7.55
CA THR A 189 -25.07 -14.76 8.46
C THR A 189 -23.96 -15.53 7.75
N VAL A 190 -24.20 -16.00 6.54
CA VAL A 190 -23.20 -16.67 5.70
C VAL A 190 -22.01 -15.72 5.43
N PHE A 191 -22.27 -14.48 5.08
CA PHE A 191 -21.23 -13.49 4.81
C PHE A 191 -20.32 -13.27 6.03
N PHE A 192 -20.92 -12.90 7.19
CA PHE A 192 -20.12 -12.54 8.37
C PHE A 192 -19.51 -13.73 9.10
N LYS A 193 -20.23 -14.86 9.19
CA LYS A 193 -19.79 -16.03 9.97
C LYS A 193 -18.99 -17.05 9.17
N MET A 194 -19.09 -17.04 7.85
CA MET A 194 -18.41 -18.03 7.01
C MET A 194 -17.47 -17.37 5.99
N VAL A 195 -17.98 -16.49 5.12
CA VAL A 195 -17.18 -15.90 4.04
C VAL A 195 -16.02 -15.08 4.60
N ILE A 196 -16.26 -14.15 5.51
CA ILE A 196 -15.20 -13.32 6.09
C ILE A 196 -14.13 -14.15 6.79
N PRO A 197 -14.46 -15.10 7.71
CA PRO A 197 -13.43 -15.92 8.37
C PRO A 197 -12.65 -16.83 7.41
N LEU A 198 -13.32 -17.48 6.46
CA LEU A 198 -12.68 -18.35 5.50
C LEU A 198 -11.84 -17.59 4.47
N SER A 199 -12.25 -16.36 4.12
CA SER A 199 -11.52 -15.47 3.21
C SER A 199 -10.42 -14.66 3.90
N LYS A 200 -10.14 -14.87 5.19
CA LYS A 200 -9.16 -14.09 5.96
C LYS A 200 -7.81 -13.90 5.25
N PRO A 201 -7.21 -14.90 4.56
CA PRO A 201 -5.95 -14.68 3.86
C PRO A 201 -6.04 -13.63 2.75
N ILE A 202 -7.05 -13.72 1.89
CA ILE A 202 -7.23 -12.76 0.80
C ILE A 202 -7.69 -11.38 1.30
N ILE A 203 -8.56 -11.34 2.31
CA ILE A 203 -9.01 -10.10 2.95
C ILE A 203 -7.83 -9.34 3.53
N THR A 204 -6.90 -10.03 4.21
CA THR A 204 -5.69 -9.39 4.75
C THR A 204 -4.79 -8.84 3.62
N THR A 205 -4.72 -9.55 2.50
CA THR A 205 -3.94 -9.11 1.33
C THR A 205 -4.53 -7.83 0.72
N ILE A 206 -5.83 -7.79 0.46
CA ILE A 206 -6.48 -6.59 -0.08
C ILE A 206 -6.47 -5.44 0.93
N ALA A 207 -6.56 -5.73 2.24
CA ALA A 207 -6.43 -4.72 3.29
C ALA A 207 -5.06 -4.03 3.23
N LEU A 208 -3.99 -4.79 3.00
CA LEU A 208 -2.66 -4.22 2.79
C LEU A 208 -2.61 -3.32 1.56
N PHE A 209 -3.14 -3.77 0.41
CA PHE A 209 -3.14 -2.96 -0.81
C PHE A 209 -3.88 -1.64 -0.62
N VAL A 210 -5.06 -1.69 0.01
CA VAL A 210 -5.86 -0.49 0.30
C VAL A 210 -5.15 0.42 1.30
N ALA A 211 -4.57 -0.14 2.38
CA ALA A 211 -3.85 0.64 3.38
C ALA A 211 -2.63 1.37 2.78
N ILE A 212 -1.83 0.68 1.95
CA ILE A 212 -0.70 1.29 1.25
C ILE A 212 -1.17 2.39 0.29
N THR A 213 -2.27 2.18 -0.42
CA THR A 213 -2.85 3.19 -1.31
C THR A 213 -3.26 4.44 -0.53
N HIS A 214 -4.00 4.29 0.58
CA HIS A 214 -4.37 5.42 1.44
C HIS A 214 -3.17 6.12 2.06
N TRP A 215 -2.16 5.38 2.50
CA TRP A 215 -0.96 5.93 3.11
C TRP A 215 -0.14 6.78 2.15
N ASN A 216 0.01 6.33 0.90
CA ASN A 216 0.85 6.97 -0.11
C ASN A 216 0.11 8.00 -0.98
N SER A 217 -1.21 8.12 -0.88
CA SER A 217 -1.98 9.02 -1.73
C SER A 217 -1.76 10.48 -1.32
N TRP A 218 -1.37 11.30 -2.28
CA TRP A 218 -1.16 12.74 -2.13
C TRP A 218 -2.01 13.54 -3.11
N PHE A 219 -2.27 12.96 -4.28
CA PHE A 219 -2.88 13.66 -5.40
C PHE A 219 -4.34 14.05 -5.14
N ASP A 220 -5.09 13.20 -4.45
CA ASP A 220 -6.46 13.47 -4.04
C ASP A 220 -6.55 14.63 -3.02
N ALA A 221 -5.60 14.70 -2.08
CA ALA A 221 -5.49 15.83 -1.17
C ALA A 221 -5.10 17.12 -1.90
N TYR A 222 -4.21 17.03 -2.89
CA TYR A 222 -3.79 18.16 -3.70
C TYR A 222 -4.92 18.70 -4.59
N LEU A 223 -5.69 17.80 -5.24
CA LEU A 223 -6.67 18.19 -6.25
C LEU A 223 -8.03 18.56 -5.67
N PHE A 224 -8.47 17.86 -4.60
CA PHE A 224 -9.86 17.96 -4.10
C PHE A 224 -9.98 18.73 -2.81
N THR A 225 -8.87 19.16 -2.17
CA THR A 225 -8.92 19.90 -0.91
C THR A 225 -8.05 21.15 -0.95
N ASN A 226 -8.62 22.27 -0.46
CA ASN A 226 -7.91 23.53 -0.29
C ASN A 226 -7.59 23.84 1.19
N ALA A 227 -8.32 23.21 2.13
CA ALA A 227 -8.12 23.44 3.56
C ALA A 227 -6.81 22.81 4.03
N GLN A 228 -6.00 23.59 4.76
CA GLN A 228 -4.76 23.12 5.39
C GLN A 228 -5.02 21.95 6.36
N SER A 229 -6.20 21.93 7.00
CA SER A 229 -6.63 20.87 7.91
C SER A 229 -6.90 19.52 7.23
N LEU A 230 -6.95 19.45 5.89
CA LEU A 230 -7.17 18.23 5.14
C LEU A 230 -5.92 17.76 4.39
N LYS A 231 -4.80 18.48 4.52
CA LYS A 231 -3.55 18.09 3.90
C LYS A 231 -3.03 16.77 4.49
N THR A 232 -2.70 15.83 3.63
CA THR A 232 -2.08 14.56 4.02
C THR A 232 -0.57 14.72 4.17
N MET A 233 0.08 13.83 4.91
CA MET A 233 1.54 13.81 5.05
C MET A 233 2.22 13.82 3.66
N GLN A 234 1.77 12.98 2.75
CA GLN A 234 2.36 12.88 1.40
C GLN A 234 2.15 14.15 0.57
N SER A 235 1.00 14.84 0.67
CA SER A 235 0.78 16.11 -0.04
C SER A 235 1.70 17.20 0.49
N ILE A 236 1.93 17.26 1.80
CA ILE A 236 2.87 18.22 2.41
C ILE A 236 4.30 17.91 1.98
N LEU A 237 4.68 16.62 1.90
CA LEU A 237 6.00 16.23 1.39
C LEU A 237 6.21 16.70 -0.04
N VAL A 238 5.22 16.51 -0.91
CA VAL A 238 5.29 16.98 -2.31
C VAL A 238 5.40 18.51 -2.37
N GLU A 239 4.67 19.24 -1.52
CA GLU A 239 4.79 20.69 -1.43
C GLU A 239 6.20 21.12 -0.98
N ILE A 240 6.73 20.51 0.06
CA ILE A 240 8.10 20.76 0.52
C ILE A 240 9.10 20.51 -0.60
N LEU A 241 9.00 19.38 -1.31
CA LEU A 241 9.88 19.04 -2.41
C LEU A 241 9.83 20.08 -3.54
N ASN A 242 8.63 20.52 -3.92
CA ASN A 242 8.46 21.53 -4.98
C ASN A 242 8.99 22.91 -4.58
N GLN A 243 8.79 23.33 -3.33
CA GLN A 243 9.31 24.61 -2.82
C GLN A 243 10.84 24.66 -2.88
N TYR A 244 11.52 23.57 -2.54
CA TYR A 244 12.96 23.51 -2.55
C TYR A 244 13.56 23.38 -3.96
N GLN A 245 12.86 22.76 -4.91
CA GLN A 245 13.32 22.74 -6.31
C GLN A 245 13.33 24.14 -6.94
N THR A 246 12.30 24.94 -6.65
CA THR A 246 12.25 26.34 -7.12
C THR A 246 13.25 27.24 -6.39
N ALA A 247 13.50 27.02 -5.11
CA ALA A 247 14.48 27.80 -4.35
C ALA A 247 15.92 27.49 -4.77
N SER A 248 16.24 26.25 -5.11
CA SER A 248 17.60 25.84 -5.53
C SER A 248 18.02 26.49 -6.85
N ALA A 249 17.06 26.79 -7.74
CA ALA A 249 17.35 27.50 -8.97
C ALA A 249 17.77 28.98 -8.73
N ASN A 250 17.33 29.58 -7.60
CA ASN A 250 17.56 31.01 -7.30
C ASN A 250 18.61 31.27 -6.22
N GLN A 251 19.07 30.26 -5.47
CA GLN A 251 19.86 30.44 -4.25
C GLN A 251 21.18 29.66 -4.18
N ALA A 252 21.75 29.23 -5.29
CA ALA A 252 23.03 28.51 -5.32
C ALA A 252 24.19 29.26 -4.64
N ALA A 253 24.07 30.57 -4.44
CA ALA A 253 25.11 31.44 -3.85
C ALA A 253 25.08 31.52 -2.32
N ASN A 254 23.99 31.22 -1.62
CA ASN A 254 23.81 31.45 -0.17
C ASN A 254 23.70 30.18 0.69
N GLN A 255 23.89 28.99 0.12
CA GLN A 255 23.67 27.72 0.83
C GLN A 255 24.77 27.27 1.78
N ALA A 256 25.92 27.94 1.80
CA ALA A 256 27.11 27.52 2.59
C ALA A 256 26.94 27.67 4.11
N SER A 257 25.94 28.38 4.62
CA SER A 257 25.75 28.68 6.03
C SER A 257 24.51 28.05 6.69
N GLN A 258 23.68 27.28 5.95
CA GLN A 258 22.47 26.69 6.52
C GLN A 258 22.73 25.29 7.07
N THR A 259 22.41 25.06 8.34
CA THR A 259 22.46 23.73 9.00
C THR A 259 21.48 22.71 8.45
N ILE A 260 20.57 23.13 7.57
CA ILE A 260 19.51 22.30 6.96
C ILE A 260 19.47 22.62 5.48
N THR A 261 19.57 21.58 4.64
CA THR A 261 19.51 21.71 3.18
C THR A 261 18.22 21.09 2.64
N PRO A 262 17.76 21.52 1.45
CA PRO A 262 16.60 20.90 0.78
C PRO A 262 16.70 19.38 0.67
N ASP A 263 17.88 18.88 0.29
CA ASP A 263 18.10 17.44 0.13
C ASP A 263 18.05 16.69 1.47
N SER A 264 18.58 17.26 2.55
CA SER A 264 18.52 16.63 3.87
C SER A 264 17.08 16.53 4.40
N ILE A 265 16.26 17.57 4.17
CA ILE A 265 14.83 17.55 4.50
C ILE A 265 14.11 16.49 3.66
N ARG A 266 14.39 16.44 2.36
CA ARG A 266 13.81 15.44 1.45
C ARG A 266 14.09 14.01 1.92
N MET A 267 15.36 13.71 2.27
CA MET A 267 15.75 12.38 2.74
C MET A 267 15.08 12.03 4.07
N ALA A 268 15.07 12.96 5.04
CA ALA A 268 14.41 12.76 6.33
C ALA A 268 12.88 12.55 6.16
N ALA A 269 12.25 13.35 5.32
CA ALA A 269 10.83 13.24 5.01
C ALA A 269 10.47 11.88 4.36
N THR A 270 11.30 11.44 3.41
CA THR A 270 11.14 10.12 2.77
C THR A 270 11.25 9.00 3.80
N MET A 271 12.19 9.08 4.74
CA MET A 271 12.31 8.08 5.82
C MET A 271 11.11 8.07 6.74
N ILE A 272 10.59 9.24 7.16
CA ILE A 272 9.39 9.33 8.00
C ILE A 272 8.19 8.67 7.31
N ALA A 273 8.05 8.85 6.00
CA ALA A 273 6.97 8.23 5.22
C ALA A 273 7.13 6.71 5.06
N THR A 274 8.38 6.22 4.95
CA THR A 274 8.69 4.83 4.60
C THR A 274 8.74 3.93 5.84
N ILE A 275 9.25 4.41 6.97
CA ILE A 275 9.43 3.62 8.20
C ILE A 275 8.13 2.91 8.65
N PRO A 276 6.96 3.56 8.72
CA PRO A 276 5.72 2.89 9.13
C PRO A 276 5.33 1.71 8.22
N ILE A 277 5.58 1.83 6.91
CA ILE A 277 5.31 0.74 5.94
C ILE A 277 6.23 -0.45 6.24
N ILE A 278 7.53 -0.18 6.42
CA ILE A 278 8.52 -1.23 6.75
C ILE A 278 8.16 -1.92 8.06
N MET A 279 7.72 -1.18 9.08
CA MET A 279 7.33 -1.76 10.38
C MET A 279 6.09 -2.66 10.30
N VAL A 280 5.13 -2.32 9.47
CA VAL A 280 3.88 -3.09 9.31
C VAL A 280 4.07 -4.34 8.44
N TYR A 281 5.01 -4.31 7.49
CA TYR A 281 5.22 -5.38 6.52
C TYR A 281 5.42 -6.78 7.13
N PRO A 282 6.28 -7.02 8.15
CA PRO A 282 6.52 -8.34 8.72
C PRO A 282 5.27 -8.98 9.33
N PHE A 283 4.34 -8.17 9.86
CA PHE A 283 3.10 -8.66 10.44
C PHE A 283 2.13 -9.19 9.38
N ILE A 284 2.18 -8.64 8.17
CA ILE A 284 1.28 -8.96 7.07
C ILE A 284 1.87 -10.05 6.16
N GLN A 285 3.19 -10.12 6.04
CA GLN A 285 3.90 -11.07 5.17
C GLN A 285 3.45 -12.53 5.39
N LYS A 286 3.22 -12.94 6.64
CA LYS A 286 2.75 -14.30 6.97
C LYS A 286 1.40 -14.67 6.36
N TYR A 287 0.53 -13.68 6.11
CA TYR A 287 -0.78 -13.90 5.48
C TYR A 287 -0.68 -13.86 3.96
N PHE A 288 0.20 -13.00 3.43
CA PHE A 288 0.45 -12.83 2.01
C PHE A 288 0.98 -14.11 1.35
N VAL A 289 1.98 -14.75 1.96
CA VAL A 289 2.57 -16.00 1.46
C VAL A 289 1.53 -17.13 1.38
N LYS A 290 0.58 -17.19 2.33
CA LYS A 290 -0.50 -18.19 2.33
C LYS A 290 -1.60 -17.87 1.32
N GLY A 291 -1.89 -16.59 1.06
CA GLY A 291 -2.99 -16.16 0.18
C GLY A 291 -2.67 -16.35 -1.30
N ILE A 292 -1.46 -16.05 -1.74
CA ILE A 292 -1.05 -16.17 -3.16
C ILE A 292 -0.87 -17.64 -3.56
N MET A 293 -0.37 -18.49 -2.66
CA MET A 293 -0.15 -19.92 -2.97
C MET A 293 -1.45 -20.68 -3.22
N LEU A 294 -2.57 -20.27 -2.63
CA LEU A 294 -3.88 -20.92 -2.87
C LEU A 294 -4.49 -20.59 -4.24
N GLY A 295 -4.05 -19.48 -4.88
CA GLY A 295 -4.49 -19.12 -6.23
C GLY A 295 -3.67 -19.77 -7.36
N SER A 296 -2.47 -20.26 -7.06
CA SER A 296 -1.56 -20.84 -8.06
C SER A 296 -1.57 -22.38 -8.12
N VAL A 297 -2.22 -23.06 -7.19
CA VAL A 297 -2.37 -24.53 -7.20
C VAL A 297 -3.75 -24.90 -7.75
N LYS A 298 -3.99 -24.62 -9.02
CA LYS A 298 -4.97 -25.28 -9.87
C LYS A 298 -4.23 -25.85 -11.07
N SER A 299 -3.69 -27.01 -10.90
CA SER A 299 -3.34 -27.95 -11.98
C SER A 299 -3.55 -29.34 -11.46
#